data_845ec77086f20733b0e7a4453913c12d
#
_entry.id   845ec77086f20733b0e7a4453913c12d
#
_cell.length_a   1.000
_cell.length_b   1.000
_cell.length_c   1.000
_cell.angle_alpha   90.00
_cell.angle_beta   90.00
_cell.angle_gamma   90.00
#
_symmetry.space_group_name_H-M   'P 1'
#
loop_
_entity.id
_entity.type
_entity.pdbx_description
1 polymer ?
#
loop_
_entity_poly.entity_id
_entity_poly.type
_entity_poly.pdbx_seq_one_letter_code
_entity_poly.pdbx_strand_id
1 'polypeptide(L)'
;TDRPAPGAGAGGDGSGTGSGRAGRGTGGGGGVAVGARQISGRIVDADYPRAARRTRIEGTVRVHFTLGAHGRAGGCRVVITSGNAELDATTCSLIERRFRFEPARDAEGRPVPEVKGWEQVWWLE
;
A
#
# COMPACT_ATOMS: atom_id res chain seq x y z
N THR A 1 9.71 16.77 16.50
CA THR A 1 9.42 15.40 16.71
C THR A 1 9.96 14.55 15.59
N ASP A 2 9.96 13.27 15.85
CA ASP A 2 10.52 12.32 14.89
C ASP A 2 9.49 11.80 13.91
N ARG A 3 8.28 12.22 14.02
CA ARG A 3 7.26 11.73 13.11
C ARG A 3 7.38 12.39 11.76
N PRO A 4 7.14 11.64 10.70
CA PRO A 4 7.10 12.26 9.39
C PRO A 4 5.89 13.17 9.28
N ALA A 5 5.78 13.88 8.19
CA ALA A 5 4.65 14.76 7.96
C ALA A 5 3.35 13.98 8.06
N PRO A 6 2.28 14.59 8.61
CA PRO A 6 1.01 13.89 8.72
C PRO A 6 0.55 13.36 7.36
N GLY A 7 0.01 12.16 7.38
CA GLY A 7 -0.47 11.53 6.19
C GLY A 7 0.58 10.95 5.29
N ALA A 8 1.84 11.17 5.60
CA ALA A 8 2.89 10.60 4.77
C ALA A 8 2.95 9.11 4.99
N GLY A 9 3.11 8.38 3.94
CA GLY A 9 3.08 6.95 3.99
C GLY A 9 4.33 6.37 4.58
N ALA A 10 4.45 6.42 5.86
CA ALA A 10 5.65 5.97 6.52
C ALA A 10 5.84 4.47 6.41
N GLY A 11 4.76 3.76 6.33
CA GLY A 11 4.88 2.33 6.37
C GLY A 11 5.22 1.67 5.06
N GLY A 12 5.34 2.47 4.03
CA GLY A 12 5.51 1.88 2.72
C GLY A 12 6.62 0.89 2.62
N ASP A 13 7.75 1.26 3.13
CA ASP A 13 8.90 0.37 3.00
C ASP A 13 8.73 -0.89 3.80
N GLY A 14 8.27 -0.78 5.02
CA GLY A 14 8.09 -1.95 5.83
C GLY A 14 7.12 -2.93 5.22
N SER A 15 5.98 -2.44 4.82
CA SER A 15 5.00 -3.34 4.27
C SER A 15 5.42 -3.84 2.91
N GLY A 16 6.08 -3.01 2.15
CA GLY A 16 6.60 -3.48 0.88
C GLY A 16 7.49 -4.67 1.06
N THR A 17 8.32 -4.61 2.05
CA THR A 17 9.23 -5.72 2.31
C THR A 17 8.47 -6.98 2.68
N GLY A 18 7.57 -6.84 3.61
CA GLY A 18 6.81 -7.99 4.04
C GLY A 18 5.98 -8.58 2.94
N SER A 19 5.36 -7.72 2.18
CA SER A 19 4.55 -8.16 1.07
C SER A 19 5.34 -8.87 0.02
N GLY A 20 6.52 -8.39 -0.23
CA GLY A 20 7.34 -9.00 -1.23
C GLY A 20 7.59 -10.46 -0.92
N ARG A 21 7.84 -10.73 0.32
CA ARG A 21 8.05 -12.12 0.72
C ARG A 21 6.78 -12.93 0.63
N ALA A 22 5.70 -12.36 1.07
CA ALA A 22 4.43 -13.05 0.98
C ALA A 22 4.06 -13.33 -0.45
N GLY A 23 4.25 -12.35 -1.31
CA GLY A 23 3.97 -12.52 -2.70
C GLY A 23 4.79 -13.65 -3.29
N ARG A 24 6.00 -13.75 -2.88
CA ARG A 24 6.87 -14.81 -3.35
C ARG A 24 6.36 -16.17 -2.92
N GLY A 25 5.92 -16.25 -1.67
CA GLY A 25 5.42 -17.51 -1.16
C GLY A 25 4.18 -17.97 -1.85
N THR A 26 3.34 -17.04 -2.25
CA THR A 26 2.09 -17.40 -2.89
C THR A 26 2.18 -17.31 -4.39
N GLY A 27 3.28 -16.94 -4.87
CA GLY A 27 3.44 -16.54 -6.22
C GLY A 27 2.80 -17.43 -7.24
N GLY A 28 1.91 -18.21 -6.91
CA GLY A 28 1.16 -18.99 -7.83
C GLY A 28 1.88 -19.16 -9.15
N GLY A 29 1.45 -19.94 -9.91
CA GLY A 29 1.87 -20.13 -11.23
C GLY A 29 3.30 -19.77 -11.47
N GLY A 30 3.62 -18.80 -11.93
CA GLY A 30 4.92 -18.45 -12.38
C GLY A 30 5.91 -18.05 -11.32
N GLY A 31 5.45 -17.74 -10.16
CA GLY A 31 6.34 -17.27 -9.13
C GLY A 31 7.00 -15.95 -9.48
N VAL A 32 7.45 -15.28 -8.47
CA VAL A 32 8.09 -13.98 -8.61
C VAL A 32 9.59 -14.15 -8.42
N ALA A 33 10.37 -13.83 -9.45
CA ALA A 33 11.82 -13.83 -9.33
C ALA A 33 12.33 -12.47 -8.90
N VAL A 34 11.70 -11.40 -9.38
CA VAL A 34 12.04 -10.03 -9.01
C VAL A 34 10.77 -9.36 -8.56
N GLY A 35 10.77 -8.85 -7.33
CA GLY A 35 9.60 -8.20 -6.79
C GLY A 35 9.31 -6.86 -7.44
N ALA A 36 8.05 -6.45 -7.35
CA ALA A 36 7.63 -5.17 -7.90
C ALA A 36 8.22 -4.02 -7.09
N ARG A 37 8.40 -2.89 -7.74
CA ARG A 37 8.99 -1.72 -7.12
C ARG A 37 8.11 -0.51 -7.40
N GLN A 38 7.77 0.23 -6.38
CA GLN A 38 6.94 1.41 -6.56
C GLN A 38 7.73 2.51 -7.27
N ILE A 39 7.12 3.09 -8.28
CA ILE A 39 7.77 4.15 -9.05
C ILE A 39 7.08 5.49 -8.89
N SER A 40 5.81 5.53 -8.47
CA SER A 40 5.14 6.80 -8.24
C SER A 40 3.91 6.61 -7.37
N GLY A 41 3.39 7.72 -6.90
CA GLY A 41 2.19 7.75 -6.08
C GLY A 41 2.52 7.86 -4.60
N ARG A 42 1.75 8.68 -3.90
CA ARG A 42 1.94 8.84 -2.47
C ARG A 42 0.65 9.31 -1.83
N ILE A 43 0.56 9.11 -0.53
CA ILE A 43 -0.52 9.63 0.30
C ILE A 43 0.07 10.76 1.13
N VAL A 44 -0.58 11.91 1.08
CA VAL A 44 -0.04 13.11 1.71
C VAL A 44 -1.05 13.69 2.69
N ASP A 45 -0.61 14.69 3.42
CA ASP A 45 -1.38 15.43 4.41
C ASP A 45 -2.76 15.83 3.94
N ALA A 46 -2.81 16.39 2.75
CA ALA A 46 -4.06 16.89 2.21
C ALA A 46 -5.08 15.81 1.96
N ASP A 47 -4.67 14.57 1.97
CA ASP A 47 -5.57 13.44 1.75
C ASP A 47 -6.31 13.02 2.99
N TYR A 48 -5.99 13.60 4.13
CA TYR A 48 -6.63 13.25 5.40
C TYR A 48 -8.14 13.47 5.27
N PRO A 49 -8.97 12.47 5.54
CA PRO A 49 -10.41 12.67 5.42
C PRO A 49 -10.87 13.79 6.36
N ARG A 50 -11.75 14.61 5.84
CA ARG A 50 -12.16 15.82 6.53
C ARG A 50 -12.79 15.55 7.89
N ALA A 51 -13.68 14.57 7.96
CA ALA A 51 -14.34 14.26 9.22
C ALA A 51 -13.35 13.72 10.24
N ALA A 52 -12.43 12.89 9.80
CA ALA A 52 -11.43 12.35 10.72
C ALA A 52 -10.49 13.44 11.21
N ARG A 53 -10.14 14.37 10.34
CA ARG A 53 -9.29 15.49 10.75
C ARG A 53 -10.02 16.37 11.75
N ARG A 54 -11.29 16.65 11.51
CA ARG A 54 -12.06 17.52 12.36
C ARG A 54 -12.22 16.94 13.77
N THR A 55 -12.40 15.64 13.87
CA THR A 55 -12.55 14.99 15.16
C THR A 55 -11.22 14.42 15.68
N ARG A 56 -10.14 14.72 15.01
CA ARG A 56 -8.78 14.36 15.40
C ARG A 56 -8.61 12.85 15.58
N ILE A 57 -9.16 12.09 14.67
CA ILE A 57 -9.03 10.64 14.69
C ILE A 57 -7.75 10.26 13.97
N GLU A 58 -6.94 9.46 14.64
CA GLU A 58 -5.67 8.95 14.09
C GLU A 58 -5.69 7.45 14.12
N GLY A 59 -4.82 6.83 13.33
CA GLY A 59 -4.70 5.39 13.36
C GLY A 59 -3.76 4.90 12.30
N THR A 60 -3.46 3.63 12.37
CA THR A 60 -2.60 2.96 11.41
C THR A 60 -3.41 1.85 10.76
N VAL A 61 -3.41 1.81 9.45
CA VAL A 61 -4.12 0.79 8.70
C VAL A 61 -3.14 -0.02 7.89
N ARG A 62 -3.32 -1.32 7.87
CA ARG A 62 -2.52 -2.19 7.03
C ARG A 62 -3.41 -2.83 6.00
N VAL A 63 -3.00 -2.80 4.75
CA VAL A 63 -3.79 -3.30 3.65
C VAL A 63 -2.95 -4.21 2.77
N HIS A 64 -3.62 -5.07 2.03
CA HIS A 64 -3.00 -5.84 0.97
C HIS A 64 -3.72 -5.54 -0.33
N PHE A 65 -2.98 -5.54 -1.42
CA PHE A 65 -3.56 -5.36 -2.74
C PHE A 65 -2.82 -6.23 -3.74
N THR A 66 -3.48 -6.51 -4.83
CA THR A 66 -2.87 -7.26 -5.92
C THR A 66 -2.31 -6.29 -6.93
N LEU A 67 -1.05 -6.46 -7.23
CA LEU A 67 -0.39 -5.66 -8.23
C LEU A 67 -0.39 -6.44 -9.52
N GLY A 68 -1.05 -5.89 -10.52
CA GLY A 68 -1.16 -6.57 -11.80
C GLY A 68 0.14 -6.51 -12.58
N ALA A 69 0.22 -7.33 -13.62
CA ALA A 69 1.38 -7.36 -14.49
C ALA A 69 1.61 -6.02 -15.20
N HIS A 70 0.59 -5.16 -15.19
CA HIS A 70 0.69 -3.83 -15.79
C HIS A 70 1.15 -2.76 -14.80
N GLY A 71 1.44 -3.13 -13.55
CA GLY A 71 1.98 -2.19 -12.58
C GLY A 71 0.95 -1.40 -11.78
N ARG A 72 -0.32 -1.78 -11.85
CA ARG A 72 -1.37 -1.05 -11.13
C ARG A 72 -1.96 -1.91 -10.02
N ALA A 73 -2.28 -1.23 -8.91
CA ALA A 73 -2.84 -1.90 -7.75
C ALA A 73 -4.35 -2.07 -7.92
N GLY A 74 -4.86 -3.20 -7.46
CA GLY A 74 -6.29 -3.45 -7.43
C GLY A 74 -6.61 -4.42 -6.31
N GLY A 75 -7.91 -4.57 -6.03
CA GLY A 75 -8.34 -5.51 -5.01
C GLY A 75 -7.80 -5.20 -3.62
N CYS A 76 -7.66 -3.93 -3.31
CA CYS A 76 -7.13 -3.53 -2.00
C CYS A 76 -8.10 -3.93 -0.90
N ARG A 77 -7.57 -4.56 0.15
CA ARG A 77 -8.40 -4.95 1.29
C ARG A 77 -7.64 -4.65 2.58
N VAL A 78 -8.41 -4.32 3.59
CA VAL A 78 -7.86 -4.00 4.90
C VAL A 78 -7.59 -5.30 5.65
N VAL A 79 -6.37 -5.47 6.12
CA VAL A 79 -6.03 -6.64 6.91
C VAL A 79 -5.91 -6.29 8.40
N ILE A 80 -5.53 -5.04 8.71
CA ILE A 80 -5.56 -4.53 10.08
C ILE A 80 -6.16 -3.14 10.02
N THR A 81 -7.31 -2.96 10.62
CA THR A 81 -8.02 -1.70 10.56
C THR A 81 -7.35 -0.64 11.44
N SER A 82 -7.48 0.62 11.01
CA SER A 82 -7.06 1.75 11.82
C SER A 82 -8.02 2.01 12.98
N GLY A 83 -9.19 1.37 12.93
CA GLY A 83 -10.25 1.67 13.88
C GLY A 83 -11.23 2.69 13.33
N ASN A 84 -11.00 3.20 12.15
CA ASN A 84 -11.88 4.19 11.53
C ASN A 84 -12.11 3.80 10.08
N ALA A 85 -13.36 3.56 9.72
CA ALA A 85 -13.70 3.06 8.39
C ALA A 85 -13.31 4.05 7.31
N GLU A 86 -13.37 5.34 7.59
CA GLU A 86 -13.04 6.34 6.59
C GLU A 86 -11.55 6.37 6.28
N LEU A 87 -10.71 6.27 7.30
CA LEU A 87 -9.27 6.18 7.08
C LEU A 87 -8.93 4.92 6.28
N ASP A 88 -9.57 3.82 6.63
CA ASP A 88 -9.33 2.56 5.94
C ASP A 88 -9.70 2.66 4.46
N ALA A 89 -10.89 3.16 4.18
CA ALA A 89 -11.38 3.25 2.81
C ALA A 89 -10.55 4.22 1.99
N THR A 90 -10.17 5.34 2.59
CA THR A 90 -9.36 6.33 1.90
C THR A 90 -8.00 5.75 1.51
N THR A 91 -7.40 4.98 2.40
CA THR A 91 -6.12 4.36 2.13
C THR A 91 -6.19 3.47 0.88
N CYS A 92 -7.15 2.57 0.84
CA CYS A 92 -7.29 1.67 -0.31
C CYS A 92 -7.61 2.43 -1.59
N SER A 93 -8.49 3.42 -1.50
CA SER A 93 -8.86 4.20 -2.67
C SER A 93 -7.66 4.91 -3.27
N LEU A 94 -6.83 5.53 -2.44
CA LEU A 94 -5.68 6.27 -2.93
C LEU A 94 -4.61 5.35 -3.50
N ILE A 95 -4.42 4.19 -2.88
CA ILE A 95 -3.46 3.23 -3.40
C ILE A 95 -3.87 2.82 -4.81
N GLU A 96 -5.12 2.46 -4.99
CA GLU A 96 -5.57 1.98 -6.29
C GLU A 96 -5.54 3.06 -7.35
N ARG A 97 -5.75 4.31 -6.97
CA ARG A 97 -5.79 5.42 -7.92
C ARG A 97 -4.41 5.98 -8.23
N ARG A 98 -3.48 5.96 -7.29
CA ARG A 98 -2.24 6.70 -7.42
C ARG A 98 -0.99 5.87 -7.55
N PHE A 99 -0.95 4.72 -6.89
CA PHE A 99 0.30 3.96 -6.84
C PHE A 99 0.58 3.31 -8.18
N ARG A 100 1.81 3.44 -8.64
CA ARG A 100 2.27 2.80 -9.88
C ARG A 100 3.57 2.08 -9.57
N PHE A 101 3.74 0.92 -10.18
CA PHE A 101 4.86 0.06 -9.88
C PHE A 101 5.50 -0.45 -11.16
N GLU A 102 6.78 -0.72 -11.07
CA GLU A 102 7.42 -1.66 -11.99
C GLU A 102 6.89 -3.01 -11.59
N PRO A 103 6.27 -3.77 -12.50
CA PRO A 103 5.68 -5.03 -12.08
C PRO A 103 6.72 -6.04 -11.67
N ALA A 104 6.29 -7.01 -10.87
CA ALA A 104 7.13 -8.15 -10.56
C ALA A 104 7.42 -8.94 -11.82
N ARG A 105 8.51 -9.68 -11.83
CA ARG A 105 8.90 -10.45 -12.99
C ARG A 105 9.24 -11.87 -12.58
N ASP A 106 8.97 -12.81 -13.49
CA ASP A 106 9.33 -14.20 -13.26
C ASP A 106 10.78 -14.45 -13.68
N ALA A 107 11.18 -15.70 -13.64
CA ALA A 107 12.57 -16.04 -13.95
C ALA A 107 12.94 -15.74 -15.38
N GLU A 108 11.97 -15.68 -16.28
CA GLU A 108 12.20 -15.35 -17.68
C GLU A 108 12.06 -13.87 -17.97
N GLY A 109 11.89 -13.05 -16.93
CA GLY A 109 11.77 -11.62 -17.10
C GLY A 109 10.38 -11.14 -17.48
N ARG A 110 9.39 -11.99 -17.46
CA ARG A 110 8.03 -11.61 -17.85
C ARG A 110 7.30 -10.97 -16.69
N PRO A 111 6.51 -9.92 -16.94
CA PRO A 111 5.74 -9.30 -15.84
C PRO A 111 4.69 -10.26 -15.30
N VAL A 112 4.61 -10.35 -14.00
CA VAL A 112 3.64 -11.24 -13.35
C VAL A 112 2.98 -10.49 -12.19
N PRO A 113 1.79 -10.91 -11.78
CA PRO A 113 1.14 -10.28 -10.63
C PRO A 113 1.83 -10.60 -9.32
N GLU A 114 1.62 -9.74 -8.35
CA GLU A 114 2.18 -9.95 -7.01
C GLU A 114 1.27 -9.31 -5.98
N VAL A 115 1.09 -9.96 -4.84
CA VAL A 115 0.37 -9.36 -3.71
C VAL A 115 1.35 -8.53 -2.91
N LYS A 116 0.98 -7.28 -2.67
CA LYS A 116 1.80 -6.33 -1.91
C LYS A 116 1.03 -5.86 -0.70
N GLY A 117 1.76 -5.40 0.30
CA GLY A 117 1.16 -4.79 1.48
C GLY A 117 1.59 -3.36 1.62
N TRP A 118 0.83 -2.64 2.39
CA TRP A 118 1.14 -1.25 2.68
C TRP A 118 0.62 -0.93 4.08
N GLU A 119 1.42 -0.20 4.84
CA GLU A 119 1.01 0.27 6.15
C GLU A 119 0.94 1.78 6.10
N GLN A 120 -0.24 2.35 6.35
CA GLN A 120 -0.44 3.79 6.30
C GLN A 120 -0.67 4.30 7.71
N VAL A 121 0.14 5.24 8.11
CA VAL A 121 -0.03 5.90 9.41
C VAL A 121 -0.74 7.23 9.18
N TRP A 122 -1.90 7.38 9.80
CA TRP A 122 -2.66 8.62 9.76
C TRP A 122 -2.52 9.29 11.12
N TRP A 123 -1.87 10.46 11.12
CA TRP A 123 -1.67 11.16 12.38
C TRP A 123 -1.69 12.66 12.16
N LEU A 124 -2.01 13.40 13.21
CA LEU A 124 -2.12 14.85 13.17
C LEU A 124 -1.14 15.44 14.17
N GLU A 125 -0.62 16.62 13.86
CA GLU A 125 0.25 17.32 14.78
C GLU A 125 -0.50 17.98 15.91
#